data_1446ce683a0834782da51618be2dce6e
#
_entry.id   1446ce683a0834782da51618be2dce6e
#
_cell.length_a   1.000
_cell.length_b   1.000
_cell.length_c   1.000
_cell.angle_alpha   90.00
_cell.angle_beta   90.00
_cell.angle_gamma   90.00
#
_symmetry.space_group_name_H-M   'P 1'
#
loop_
_entity.id
_entity.type
_entity.pdbx_description
1 polymer ?
#
loop_
_entity_poly.entity_id
_entity_poly.type
_entity_poly.pdbx_seq_one_letter_code
_entity_poly.pdbx_strand_id
1 'polypeptide(L)'
;KEAEHVDGFAKECAVVTHTRLKSENNEIVVDPDSRLEEEVIIRPTSETVIWSMYKKWIQSYRDLPILINQWANVVRWEMRTRLFLRTSEFLWQEGHTAHKNKEEAQKETLDILELYRKLAEDYLAIPVFTGLKTESEKFAGADKTYCIEAMMLDKRALQAGTSHNLGQNFAKAFDVKFQNEENKEEFVWATSWGVSTRLVGAVILAHGDKKGLRLPPKIAPIQVIVVPIYRDDEQKNIVREYIKTIINDFEGSGIRYLVDWSDSSPGYKFNDWELKGVPIRMEVGPRDVDSNKAVLARRDNGEKRSIAKDELC
;
A
#
# COMPACT_ATOMS: atom_id res chain seq x y z
N LYS A 1 -6.38 20.62 23.24
CA LYS A 1 -5.48 20.55 22.08
C LYS A 1 -5.88 19.43 21.10
N GLU A 2 -6.38 18.33 21.61
CA GLU A 2 -6.87 17.20 20.79
C GLU A 2 -8.33 17.40 20.36
N ALA A 3 -9.09 18.23 21.02
CA ALA A 3 -10.54 18.35 20.81
C ALA A 3 -10.91 18.76 19.37
N GLU A 4 -10.21 19.74 18.81
CA GLU A 4 -10.48 20.20 17.43
C GLU A 4 -10.13 19.15 16.38
N HIS A 5 -9.07 18.36 16.63
CA HIS A 5 -8.67 17.26 15.76
C HIS A 5 -9.55 16.02 15.96
N VAL A 6 -9.94 15.76 17.21
CA VAL A 6 -10.80 14.63 17.59
C VAL A 6 -12.23 14.80 17.07
N ASP A 7 -12.74 16.01 16.89
CA ASP A 7 -14.08 16.22 16.32
C ASP A 7 -14.27 15.52 14.96
N GLY A 8 -13.23 15.46 14.14
CA GLY A 8 -13.24 14.71 12.87
C GLY A 8 -13.21 13.19 13.05
N PHE A 9 -12.65 12.66 14.13
CA PHE A 9 -12.46 11.24 14.41
C PHE A 9 -13.21 10.74 15.65
N ALA A 10 -13.93 11.59 16.38
CA ALA A 10 -14.54 11.25 17.67
C ALA A 10 -15.42 9.99 17.64
N LYS A 11 -16.07 9.73 16.50
CA LYS A 11 -16.93 8.54 16.32
C LYS A 11 -16.16 7.27 15.94
N GLU A 12 -14.89 7.41 15.59
CA GLU A 12 -14.06 6.31 15.09
C GLU A 12 -12.90 5.95 16.03
N CYS A 13 -12.82 6.60 17.20
CA CYS A 13 -11.77 6.30 18.17
C CYS A 13 -12.07 5.04 18.96
N ALA A 14 -11.07 4.16 19.09
CA ALA A 14 -11.10 3.05 20.03
C ALA A 14 -10.52 3.50 21.36
N VAL A 15 -11.26 3.29 22.44
CA VAL A 15 -10.89 3.71 23.80
C VAL A 15 -10.56 2.48 24.64
N VAL A 16 -9.38 2.48 25.28
CA VAL A 16 -8.98 1.46 26.23
C VAL A 16 -9.34 1.92 27.62
N THR A 17 -10.20 1.15 28.27
CA THR A 17 -10.77 1.46 29.61
C THR A 17 -10.21 0.58 30.71
N HIS A 18 -9.67 -0.61 30.37
CA HIS A 18 -9.16 -1.62 31.29
C HIS A 18 -7.85 -2.22 30.80
N THR A 19 -7.03 -2.71 31.73
CA THR A 19 -5.69 -3.25 31.42
C THR A 19 -5.66 -4.77 31.32
N ARG A 20 -6.66 -5.48 31.82
CA ARG A 20 -6.61 -6.95 31.93
C ARG A 20 -7.95 -7.60 31.59
N LEU A 21 -7.84 -8.85 31.16
CA LEU A 21 -8.95 -9.79 31.05
C LEU A 21 -8.81 -10.85 32.14
N LYS A 22 -9.93 -11.46 32.54
CA LYS A 22 -9.98 -12.63 33.43
C LYS A 22 -10.85 -13.72 32.84
N SER A 23 -10.64 -14.95 33.28
CA SER A 23 -11.53 -16.08 32.97
C SER A 23 -12.58 -16.19 34.05
N GLU A 24 -13.85 -16.21 33.65
CA GLU A 24 -14.99 -16.40 34.54
C GLU A 24 -16.00 -17.31 33.82
N ASN A 25 -16.41 -18.42 34.46
CA ASN A 25 -17.33 -19.41 33.88
C ASN A 25 -16.94 -19.96 32.49
N ASN A 26 -15.66 -20.20 32.24
CA ASN A 26 -15.09 -20.59 30.93
C ASN A 26 -15.20 -19.52 29.83
N GLU A 27 -15.54 -18.30 30.16
CA GLU A 27 -15.55 -17.16 29.24
C GLU A 27 -14.45 -16.15 29.60
N ILE A 28 -13.95 -15.44 28.61
CA ILE A 28 -13.00 -14.36 28.81
C ILE A 28 -13.80 -13.06 28.95
N VAL A 29 -13.69 -12.42 30.09
CA VAL A 29 -14.38 -11.17 30.40
C VAL A 29 -13.38 -10.07 30.81
N VAL A 30 -13.80 -8.82 30.69
CA VAL A 30 -13.01 -7.70 31.21
C VAL A 30 -12.91 -7.80 32.73
N ASP A 31 -11.69 -7.68 33.27
CA ASP A 31 -11.47 -7.63 34.70
C ASP A 31 -11.89 -6.25 35.25
N PRO A 32 -12.99 -6.13 36.04
CA PRO A 32 -13.48 -4.85 36.52
C PRO A 32 -12.51 -4.13 37.45
N ASP A 33 -11.61 -4.88 38.10
CA ASP A 33 -10.63 -4.33 39.04
C ASP A 33 -9.40 -3.76 38.31
N SER A 34 -9.39 -3.85 36.97
CA SER A 34 -8.28 -3.36 36.15
C SER A 34 -8.59 -2.08 35.38
N ARG A 35 -9.64 -1.34 35.81
CA ARG A 35 -10.00 -0.08 35.15
C ARG A 35 -8.86 0.94 35.24
N LEU A 36 -8.62 1.61 34.13
CA LEU A 36 -7.65 2.71 34.07
C LEU A 36 -8.21 3.94 34.81
N GLU A 37 -7.34 4.63 35.55
CA GLU A 37 -7.66 5.94 36.15
C GLU A 37 -7.95 6.98 35.05
N GLU A 38 -7.14 6.96 33.97
CA GLU A 38 -7.33 7.76 32.77
C GLU A 38 -7.49 6.85 31.56
N GLU A 39 -8.57 7.01 30.81
CA GLU A 39 -8.84 6.26 29.60
C GLU A 39 -7.84 6.65 28.50
N VAL A 40 -7.38 5.67 27.71
CA VAL A 40 -6.40 5.85 26.65
C VAL A 40 -7.06 5.64 25.30
N ILE A 41 -6.80 6.57 24.37
CA ILE A 41 -7.26 6.46 22.98
C ILE A 41 -6.19 5.79 22.14
N ILE A 42 -6.55 4.73 21.41
CA ILE A 42 -5.66 4.16 20.39
C ILE A 42 -5.63 5.14 19.22
N ARG A 43 -4.44 5.52 18.78
CA ARG A 43 -4.26 6.53 17.74
C ARG A 43 -5.05 6.19 16.46
N PRO A 44 -5.94 7.06 15.99
CA PRO A 44 -6.59 6.93 14.68
C PRO A 44 -5.73 7.53 13.54
N THR A 45 -4.71 8.30 13.92
CA THR A 45 -3.70 8.96 13.08
C THR A 45 -2.57 9.46 13.99
N SER A 46 -1.43 9.87 13.44
CA SER A 46 -0.24 10.14 14.26
C SER A 46 0.10 11.63 14.43
N GLU A 47 -0.69 12.57 13.89
CA GLU A 47 -0.39 14.01 14.00
C GLU A 47 -0.14 14.45 15.44
N THR A 48 -1.02 14.12 16.38
CA THR A 48 -0.89 14.57 17.77
C THR A 48 0.38 14.07 18.44
N VAL A 49 0.74 12.80 18.20
CA VAL A 49 1.99 12.21 18.73
C VAL A 49 3.21 12.88 18.13
N ILE A 50 3.24 13.04 16.82
CA ILE A 50 4.38 13.61 16.10
C ILE A 50 4.56 15.09 16.44
N TRP A 51 3.49 15.88 16.48
CA TRP A 51 3.56 17.31 16.81
C TRP A 51 4.01 17.56 18.25
N SER A 52 3.71 16.64 19.19
CA SER A 52 4.27 16.72 20.54
C SER A 52 5.78 16.54 20.58
N MET A 53 6.33 15.78 19.62
CA MET A 53 7.78 15.58 19.48
C MET A 53 8.42 16.74 18.69
N TYR A 54 7.76 17.25 17.65
CA TYR A 54 8.25 18.41 16.90
C TYR A 54 8.48 19.63 17.79
N LYS A 55 7.62 19.82 18.80
CA LYS A 55 7.85 20.88 19.81
C LYS A 55 9.19 20.76 20.53
N LYS A 56 9.72 19.56 20.67
CA LYS A 56 11.01 19.29 21.32
C LYS A 56 12.20 19.37 20.34
N TRP A 57 11.96 19.01 19.08
CA TRP A 57 13.01 18.87 18.09
C TRP A 57 13.29 20.17 17.33
N ILE A 58 12.25 20.97 17.09
CA ILE A 58 12.37 22.19 16.29
C ILE A 58 12.62 23.39 17.22
N GLN A 59 13.76 24.05 17.05
CA GLN A 59 14.16 25.23 17.79
C GLN A 59 14.58 26.36 16.86
N SER A 60 15.17 26.05 15.72
CA SER A 60 15.76 26.99 14.81
C SER A 60 15.45 26.66 13.35
N TYR A 61 15.61 27.63 12.46
CA TYR A 61 15.47 27.41 11.01
C TYR A 61 16.42 26.36 10.45
N ARG A 62 17.50 26.02 11.16
CA ARG A 62 18.45 24.97 10.77
C ARG A 62 17.92 23.56 10.98
N ASP A 63 16.87 23.41 11.79
CA ASP A 63 16.20 22.16 12.02
C ASP A 63 15.17 21.85 10.92
N LEU A 64 14.91 22.80 10.02
CA LEU A 64 13.92 22.72 8.96
C LEU A 64 14.55 22.58 7.56
N PRO A 65 13.94 21.84 6.63
CA PRO A 65 12.70 21.09 6.83
C PRO A 65 12.94 19.79 7.60
N ILE A 66 11.96 19.36 8.40
CA ILE A 66 11.89 17.98 8.90
C ILE A 66 10.97 17.18 7.97
N LEU A 67 11.51 16.10 7.41
CA LEU A 67 10.81 15.19 6.49
C LEU A 67 10.87 13.79 7.07
N ILE A 68 9.78 13.34 7.67
CA ILE A 68 9.70 11.98 8.24
C ILE A 68 8.49 11.23 7.72
N ASN A 69 8.62 9.93 7.61
CA ASN A 69 7.51 9.03 7.39
C ASN A 69 7.66 7.77 8.22
N GLN A 70 6.58 7.03 8.36
CA GLN A 70 6.58 5.75 9.05
C GLN A 70 5.69 4.73 8.33
N TRP A 71 6.09 3.48 8.42
CA TRP A 71 5.23 2.32 8.16
C TRP A 71 4.62 1.93 9.50
N ALA A 72 3.33 2.07 9.63
CA ALA A 72 2.64 1.95 10.90
C ALA A 72 1.25 1.35 10.74
N ASN A 73 0.60 1.09 11.86
CA ASN A 73 -0.83 0.79 11.92
C ASN A 73 -1.55 1.87 12.72
N VAL A 74 -2.82 2.01 12.44
CA VAL A 74 -3.76 2.84 13.21
C VAL A 74 -5.07 2.08 13.37
N VAL A 75 -5.86 2.48 14.37
CA VAL A 75 -7.17 1.88 14.64
C VAL A 75 -8.25 2.95 14.53
N ARG A 76 -9.22 2.70 13.67
CA ARG A 76 -10.45 3.48 13.55
C ARG A 76 -11.63 2.56 13.70
N TRP A 77 -12.55 2.90 14.58
CA TRP A 77 -13.71 2.05 14.85
C TRP A 77 -14.67 2.05 13.66
N GLU A 78 -14.49 1.08 12.76
CA GLU A 78 -15.29 0.97 11.54
C GLU A 78 -16.51 0.06 11.75
N MET A 79 -17.70 0.60 11.61
CA MET A 79 -18.95 -0.13 11.79
C MET A 79 -19.32 -1.03 10.62
N ARG A 80 -18.79 -0.76 9.42
CA ARG A 80 -19.08 -1.50 8.19
C ARG A 80 -17.80 -1.87 7.47
N THR A 81 -17.14 -2.88 7.98
CA THR A 81 -15.86 -3.35 7.44
C THR A 81 -16.01 -3.91 6.04
N ARG A 82 -14.99 -3.66 5.20
CA ARG A 82 -14.80 -4.26 3.87
C ARG A 82 -13.33 -4.59 3.70
N LEU A 83 -13.06 -5.83 3.31
CA LEU A 83 -11.70 -6.33 3.16
C LEU A 83 -10.83 -5.34 2.35
N PHE A 84 -9.67 -4.97 2.89
CA PHE A 84 -8.72 -3.98 2.41
C PHE A 84 -9.23 -2.54 2.26
N LEU A 85 -10.52 -2.32 2.04
CA LEU A 85 -11.06 -0.99 1.74
C LEU A 85 -11.42 -0.21 3.00
N ARG A 86 -12.02 -0.89 3.98
CA ARG A 86 -12.41 -0.35 5.29
C ARG A 86 -12.23 -1.43 6.34
N THR A 87 -11.17 -1.32 7.13
CA THR A 87 -10.86 -2.21 8.25
C THR A 87 -10.69 -1.38 9.50
N SER A 88 -11.00 -1.95 10.65
CA SER A 88 -10.86 -1.25 11.93
C SER A 88 -9.40 -0.97 12.26
N GLU A 89 -8.51 -1.91 11.95
CA GLU A 89 -7.07 -1.72 11.96
C GLU A 89 -6.54 -1.83 10.53
N PHE A 90 -5.65 -0.94 10.14
CA PHE A 90 -5.01 -1.01 8.83
C PHE A 90 -3.55 -0.58 8.88
N LEU A 91 -2.77 -1.18 8.00
CA LEU A 91 -1.39 -0.81 7.75
C LEU A 91 -1.34 0.30 6.72
N TRP A 92 -0.48 1.26 6.93
CA TRP A 92 -0.29 2.36 6.02
C TRP A 92 1.13 2.91 6.06
N GLN A 93 1.44 3.71 5.10
CA GLN A 93 2.55 4.64 5.13
C GLN A 93 1.94 6.02 5.39
N GLU A 94 2.44 6.72 6.37
CA GLU A 94 2.10 8.11 6.63
C GLU A 94 3.36 8.96 6.80
N GLY A 95 3.32 10.16 6.26
CA GLY A 95 4.39 11.11 6.40
C GLY A 95 3.92 12.39 7.05
N HIS A 96 4.84 13.02 7.76
CA HIS A 96 4.61 14.28 8.46
C HIS A 96 5.83 15.15 8.28
N THR A 97 5.62 16.39 7.87
CA THR A 97 6.71 17.29 7.58
C THR A 97 6.50 18.66 8.20
N ALA A 98 7.60 19.35 8.48
CA ALA A 98 7.58 20.72 8.98
C ALA A 98 8.55 21.57 8.15
N HIS A 99 8.11 22.75 7.73
CA HIS A 99 8.79 23.65 6.83
C HIS A 99 8.85 25.09 7.39
N LYS A 100 9.81 25.87 6.92
CA LYS A 100 9.97 27.25 7.36
C LYS A 100 8.97 28.23 6.72
N ASN A 101 8.43 27.89 5.55
CA ASN A 101 7.51 28.76 4.82
C ASN A 101 6.39 28.00 4.13
N LYS A 102 5.37 28.74 3.69
CA LYS A 102 4.17 28.22 3.03
C LYS A 102 4.47 27.56 1.70
N GLU A 103 5.40 28.13 0.96
CA GLU A 103 5.77 27.71 -0.39
C GLU A 103 6.40 26.31 -0.36
N GLU A 104 7.30 26.07 0.59
CA GLU A 104 7.92 24.77 0.79
C GLU A 104 6.88 23.70 1.18
N ALA A 105 5.99 24.00 2.14
CA ALA A 105 4.94 23.09 2.54
C ALA A 105 3.95 22.78 1.39
N GLN A 106 3.58 23.80 0.60
CA GLN A 106 2.72 23.59 -0.56
C GLN A 106 3.40 22.74 -1.64
N LYS A 107 4.70 22.98 -1.87
CA LYS A 107 5.48 22.18 -2.82
C LYS A 107 5.55 20.72 -2.38
N GLU A 108 5.91 20.46 -1.13
CA GLU A 108 5.95 19.09 -0.58
C GLU A 108 4.59 18.38 -0.72
N THR A 109 3.49 19.09 -0.40
CA THR A 109 2.14 18.54 -0.56
C THR A 109 1.87 18.06 -1.99
N LEU A 110 2.28 18.83 -2.99
CA LEU A 110 2.06 18.51 -4.39
C LEU A 110 3.05 17.46 -4.92
N ASP A 111 4.30 17.49 -4.48
CA ASP A 111 5.31 16.50 -4.85
C ASP A 111 4.89 15.10 -4.38
N ILE A 112 4.37 14.98 -3.17
CA ILE A 112 3.85 13.70 -2.66
C ILE A 112 2.58 13.26 -3.40
N LEU A 113 1.67 14.18 -3.71
CA LEU A 113 0.50 13.85 -4.53
C LEU A 113 0.92 13.26 -5.89
N GLU A 114 1.91 13.87 -6.54
CA GLU A 114 2.46 13.39 -7.80
C GLU A 114 3.16 12.03 -7.66
N LEU A 115 3.87 11.81 -6.56
CA LEU A 115 4.49 10.52 -6.24
C LEU A 115 3.42 9.42 -6.09
N TYR A 116 2.32 9.71 -5.42
CA TYR A 116 1.19 8.77 -5.29
C TYR A 116 0.50 8.51 -6.62
N ARG A 117 0.35 9.54 -7.47
CA ARG A 117 -0.16 9.35 -8.83
C ARG A 117 0.73 8.41 -9.63
N LYS A 118 2.05 8.62 -9.63
CA LYS A 118 3.02 7.75 -10.29
C LYS A 118 3.00 6.33 -9.75
N LEU A 119 2.88 6.15 -8.43
CA LEU A 119 2.72 4.82 -7.83
C LEU A 119 1.49 4.11 -8.40
N ALA A 120 0.34 4.80 -8.43
CA ALA A 120 -0.92 4.24 -8.93
C ALA A 120 -0.84 3.90 -10.43
N GLU A 121 -0.38 4.83 -11.26
CA GLU A 121 -0.39 4.67 -12.72
C GLU A 121 0.76 3.79 -13.22
N ASP A 122 2.00 4.06 -12.79
CA ASP A 122 3.19 3.41 -13.36
C ASP A 122 3.46 2.01 -12.78
N TYR A 123 3.04 1.76 -11.53
CA TYR A 123 3.30 0.48 -10.85
C TYR A 123 2.04 -0.35 -10.69
N LEU A 124 0.94 0.25 -10.20
CA LEU A 124 -0.31 -0.46 -10.01
C LEU A 124 -1.16 -0.53 -11.29
N ALA A 125 -0.77 0.19 -12.34
CA ALA A 125 -1.49 0.30 -13.61
C ALA A 125 -2.96 0.75 -13.42
N ILE A 126 -3.19 1.64 -12.46
CA ILE A 126 -4.50 2.19 -12.13
C ILE A 126 -4.51 3.68 -12.48
N PRO A 127 -5.19 4.11 -13.55
CA PRO A 127 -5.38 5.52 -13.85
C PRO A 127 -6.10 6.23 -12.71
N VAL A 128 -5.63 7.41 -12.33
CA VAL A 128 -6.21 8.20 -11.24
C VAL A 128 -6.44 9.65 -11.64
N PHE A 129 -7.45 10.25 -11.01
CA PHE A 129 -7.67 11.68 -11.04
C PHE A 129 -7.03 12.30 -9.79
N THR A 130 -6.30 13.37 -9.98
CA THR A 130 -5.77 14.20 -8.88
C THR A 130 -6.67 15.41 -8.70
N GLY A 131 -6.94 15.78 -7.45
CA GLY A 131 -7.81 16.93 -7.20
C GLY A 131 -7.73 17.46 -5.78
N LEU A 132 -8.27 18.67 -5.61
CA LEU A 132 -8.49 19.30 -4.32
C LEU A 132 -9.85 18.86 -3.80
N LYS A 133 -9.92 18.41 -2.55
CA LYS A 133 -11.17 18.06 -1.88
C LYS A 133 -11.98 19.32 -1.55
N THR A 134 -13.30 19.14 -1.50
CA THR A 134 -14.22 20.18 -1.03
C THR A 134 -14.01 20.49 0.44
N GLU A 135 -14.46 21.65 0.88
CA GLU A 135 -14.35 22.06 2.30
C GLU A 135 -15.01 21.07 3.26
N SER A 136 -16.10 20.41 2.83
CA SER A 136 -16.83 19.42 3.63
C SER A 136 -16.13 18.07 3.76
N GLU A 137 -15.17 17.77 2.87
CA GLU A 137 -14.46 16.48 2.82
C GLU A 137 -12.97 16.59 3.12
N LYS A 138 -12.46 17.80 3.32
CA LYS A 138 -11.07 17.99 3.64
C LYS A 138 -10.73 17.40 5.01
N PHE A 139 -9.49 17.01 5.19
CA PHE A 139 -8.98 16.50 6.46
C PHE A 139 -9.13 17.54 7.59
N ALA A 140 -9.60 17.11 8.74
CA ALA A 140 -9.78 17.98 9.90
C ALA A 140 -8.44 18.60 10.34
N GLY A 141 -8.39 19.92 10.39
CA GLY A 141 -7.17 20.68 10.71
C GLY A 141 -6.28 21.01 9.51
N ALA A 142 -6.62 20.58 8.28
CA ALA A 142 -5.89 20.97 7.08
C ALA A 142 -6.42 22.28 6.48
N ASP A 143 -5.54 23.08 5.91
CA ASP A 143 -5.93 24.19 5.03
C ASP A 143 -6.41 23.68 3.68
N LYS A 144 -5.69 22.69 3.13
CA LYS A 144 -6.04 22.04 1.86
C LYS A 144 -5.78 20.54 1.93
N THR A 145 -6.68 19.76 1.35
CA THR A 145 -6.51 18.31 1.17
C THR A 145 -6.57 17.97 -0.31
N TYR A 146 -5.49 17.39 -0.82
CA TYR A 146 -5.44 16.82 -2.14
C TYR A 146 -5.59 15.31 -2.06
N CYS A 147 -6.14 14.69 -3.11
CA CYS A 147 -6.27 13.24 -3.19
C CYS A 147 -6.03 12.72 -4.60
N ILE A 148 -5.74 11.44 -4.68
CA ILE A 148 -5.85 10.65 -5.89
C ILE A 148 -7.08 9.76 -5.79
N GLU A 149 -7.90 9.73 -6.83
CA GLU A 149 -9.11 8.89 -6.92
C GLU A 149 -9.08 8.03 -8.17
N ALA A 150 -9.36 6.76 -8.00
CA ALA A 150 -9.43 5.79 -9.09
C ALA A 150 -10.87 5.40 -9.38
N MET A 151 -11.20 5.21 -10.65
CA MET A 151 -12.48 4.63 -11.07
C MET A 151 -12.38 3.11 -11.06
N MET A 152 -13.24 2.47 -10.27
CA MET A 152 -13.30 1.00 -10.20
C MET A 152 -14.21 0.43 -11.29
N LEU A 153 -14.13 -0.87 -11.54
CA LEU A 153 -14.92 -1.55 -12.58
C LEU A 153 -16.43 -1.44 -12.34
N ASP A 154 -16.86 -1.27 -11.10
CA ASP A 154 -18.26 -1.02 -10.73
C ASP A 154 -18.69 0.45 -10.90
N LYS A 155 -17.86 1.29 -11.51
CA LYS A 155 -18.06 2.73 -11.76
C LYS A 155 -18.12 3.58 -10.49
N ARG A 156 -17.60 3.09 -9.37
CA ARG A 156 -17.46 3.87 -8.14
C ARG A 156 -16.04 4.43 -8.04
N ALA A 157 -15.95 5.66 -7.57
CA ALA A 157 -14.65 6.26 -7.24
C ALA A 157 -14.11 5.68 -5.95
N LEU A 158 -12.80 5.40 -5.93
CA LEU A 158 -12.06 4.98 -4.76
C LEU A 158 -10.95 5.99 -4.47
N GLN A 159 -11.01 6.63 -3.30
CA GLN A 159 -9.90 7.44 -2.80
C GLN A 159 -8.71 6.51 -2.50
N ALA A 160 -7.61 6.73 -3.20
CA ALA A 160 -6.44 5.83 -3.16
C ALA A 160 -5.26 6.40 -2.36
N GLY A 161 -5.20 7.71 -2.16
CA GLY A 161 -4.18 8.37 -1.34
C GLY A 161 -4.51 9.84 -1.13
N THR A 162 -3.97 10.43 -0.06
CA THR A 162 -4.18 11.84 0.29
C THR A 162 -2.89 12.54 0.66
N SER A 163 -2.83 13.84 0.34
CA SER A 163 -1.76 14.74 0.74
C SER A 163 -2.37 16.05 1.24
N HIS A 164 -1.99 16.44 2.45
CA HIS A 164 -2.59 17.55 3.17
C HIS A 164 -1.58 18.68 3.37
N ASN A 165 -1.94 19.89 2.98
CA ASN A 165 -1.31 21.10 3.50
C ASN A 165 -2.03 21.46 4.79
N LEU A 166 -1.34 21.33 5.92
CA LEU A 166 -1.90 21.59 7.24
C LEU A 166 -1.77 23.06 7.65
N GLY A 167 -1.13 23.90 6.82
CA GLY A 167 -0.86 25.28 7.16
C GLY A 167 -0.04 25.39 8.43
N GLN A 168 -0.50 26.24 9.35
CA GLN A 168 0.08 26.43 10.68
C GLN A 168 -0.85 25.94 11.81
N ASN A 169 -1.93 25.24 11.49
CA ASN A 169 -2.97 24.90 12.46
C ASN A 169 -2.42 24.01 13.58
N PHE A 170 -1.72 22.92 13.22
CA PHE A 170 -1.07 22.04 14.21
C PHE A 170 0.10 22.76 14.92
N ALA A 171 0.89 23.55 14.21
CA ALA A 171 1.98 24.31 14.81
C ALA A 171 1.46 25.24 15.92
N LYS A 172 0.37 25.94 15.69
CA LYS A 172 -0.28 26.81 16.69
C LYS A 172 -0.88 26.01 17.84
N ALA A 173 -1.58 24.89 17.54
CA ALA A 173 -2.19 24.04 18.57
C ALA A 173 -1.16 23.44 19.53
N PHE A 174 0.00 23.03 19.03
CA PHE A 174 1.09 22.41 19.81
C PHE A 174 2.18 23.41 20.22
N ASP A 175 2.06 24.69 19.81
CA ASP A 175 3.05 25.75 20.05
C ASP A 175 4.44 25.35 19.52
N VAL A 176 4.49 24.93 18.25
CA VAL A 176 5.73 24.55 17.56
C VAL A 176 6.23 25.74 16.76
N LYS A 177 7.29 26.35 17.26
CA LYS A 177 7.93 27.53 16.69
C LYS A 177 9.40 27.27 16.43
N PHE A 178 9.97 28.04 15.55
CA PHE A 178 11.40 28.07 15.29
C PHE A 178 11.91 29.51 15.28
N GLN A 179 13.17 29.69 15.61
CA GLN A 179 13.85 30.98 15.48
C GLN A 179 14.35 31.13 14.04
N ASN A 180 13.88 32.16 13.33
CA ASN A 180 14.30 32.45 11.97
C ASN A 180 15.70 33.08 11.90
N GLU A 181 16.19 33.38 10.71
CA GLU A 181 17.51 33.96 10.47
C GLU A 181 17.67 35.36 11.09
N GLU A 182 16.57 36.07 11.35
CA GLU A 182 16.53 37.38 12.02
C GLU A 182 16.33 37.28 13.54
N ASN A 183 16.44 36.08 14.13
CA ASN A 183 16.18 35.78 15.54
C ASN A 183 14.73 36.09 16.00
N LYS A 184 13.76 36.03 15.07
CA LYS A 184 12.33 36.14 15.38
C LYS A 184 11.70 34.75 15.47
N GLU A 185 10.75 34.57 16.40
CA GLU A 185 9.96 33.33 16.49
C GLU A 185 8.85 33.32 15.44
N GLU A 186 8.76 32.21 14.72
CA GLU A 186 7.70 31.94 13.75
C GLU A 186 7.15 30.52 13.93
N PHE A 187 5.86 30.33 13.63
CA PHE A 187 5.26 29.01 13.58
C PHE A 187 5.69 28.29 12.30
N VAL A 188 6.00 27.01 12.40
CA VAL A 188 6.30 26.18 11.24
C VAL A 188 5.07 25.95 10.36
N TRP A 189 5.30 25.65 9.10
CA TRP A 189 4.30 25.18 8.13
C TRP A 189 4.37 23.67 8.02
N ALA A 190 3.23 23.04 7.85
CA ALA A 190 3.08 21.59 8.03
C ALA A 190 2.45 20.89 6.84
N THR A 191 2.86 19.66 6.61
CA THR A 191 2.13 18.72 5.74
C THR A 191 1.95 17.38 6.44
N SER A 192 0.91 16.65 6.03
CA SER A 192 0.80 15.20 6.28
C SER A 192 0.23 14.50 5.05
N TRP A 193 0.58 13.24 4.89
CA TRP A 193 0.19 12.48 3.71
C TRP A 193 0.22 10.98 4.00
N GLY A 194 -0.58 10.21 3.26
CA GLY A 194 -0.67 8.77 3.50
C GLY A 194 -1.33 7.96 2.41
N VAL A 195 -0.87 6.70 2.32
CA VAL A 195 -1.47 5.62 1.55
C VAL A 195 -1.52 4.36 2.41
N SER A 196 -2.57 3.56 2.25
CA SER A 196 -2.79 2.38 3.08
C SER A 196 -2.88 1.11 2.23
N THR A 197 -3.03 -0.03 2.90
CA THR A 197 -3.36 -1.32 2.29
C THR A 197 -4.67 -1.31 1.49
N ARG A 198 -5.43 -0.21 1.51
CA ARG A 198 -6.52 0.05 0.54
C ARG A 198 -6.06 -0.07 -0.91
N LEU A 199 -4.79 0.23 -1.20
CA LEU A 199 -4.22 0.05 -2.55
C LEU A 199 -4.23 -1.41 -3.01
N VAL A 200 -4.13 -2.38 -2.09
CA VAL A 200 -4.31 -3.81 -2.41
C VAL A 200 -5.74 -4.06 -2.89
N GLY A 201 -6.73 -3.51 -2.18
CA GLY A 201 -8.13 -3.55 -2.61
C GLY A 201 -8.34 -2.86 -3.96
N ALA A 202 -7.68 -1.73 -4.21
CA ALA A 202 -7.74 -1.03 -5.50
C ALA A 202 -7.23 -1.91 -6.65
N VAL A 203 -6.10 -2.61 -6.48
CA VAL A 203 -5.55 -3.55 -7.47
C VAL A 203 -6.55 -4.68 -7.75
N ILE A 204 -7.14 -5.26 -6.70
CA ILE A 204 -8.14 -6.32 -6.85
C ILE A 204 -9.38 -5.82 -7.62
N LEU A 205 -9.90 -4.65 -7.27
CA LEU A 205 -11.10 -4.09 -7.87
C LEU A 205 -10.88 -3.57 -9.30
N ALA A 206 -9.67 -3.09 -9.60
CA ALA A 206 -9.34 -2.58 -10.93
C ALA A 206 -8.98 -3.69 -11.92
N HIS A 207 -8.30 -4.74 -11.45
CA HIS A 207 -7.70 -5.75 -12.33
C HIS A 207 -8.26 -7.16 -12.17
N GLY A 208 -8.97 -7.45 -11.07
CA GLY A 208 -9.56 -8.79 -10.85
C GLY A 208 -10.65 -9.13 -11.86
N ASP A 209 -10.79 -10.43 -12.15
CA ASP A 209 -11.88 -10.96 -12.95
C ASP A 209 -12.50 -12.22 -12.31
N LYS A 210 -13.38 -12.91 -13.04
CA LYS A 210 -14.03 -14.14 -12.53
C LYS A 210 -13.07 -15.31 -12.29
N LYS A 211 -11.86 -15.23 -12.81
CA LYS A 211 -10.83 -16.30 -12.68
C LYS A 211 -9.82 -15.99 -11.57
N GLY A 212 -9.82 -14.78 -11.01
CA GLY A 212 -8.92 -14.38 -9.93
C GLY A 212 -8.23 -13.05 -10.18
N LEU A 213 -7.03 -12.90 -9.63
CA LEU A 213 -6.22 -11.69 -9.81
C LEU A 213 -5.65 -11.57 -11.23
N ARG A 214 -5.34 -10.34 -11.61
CA ARG A 214 -4.48 -9.98 -12.75
C ARG A 214 -3.49 -8.95 -12.24
N LEU A 215 -2.30 -9.42 -11.85
CA LEU A 215 -1.31 -8.52 -11.28
C LEU A 215 -0.57 -7.76 -12.37
N PRO A 216 -0.44 -6.43 -12.26
CA PRO A 216 0.49 -5.68 -13.08
C PRO A 216 1.91 -6.22 -12.94
N PRO A 217 2.66 -6.43 -14.05
CA PRO A 217 3.99 -7.06 -13.99
C PRO A 217 4.97 -6.37 -13.05
N LYS A 218 4.93 -5.03 -12.93
CA LYS A 218 5.83 -4.29 -12.06
C LYS A 218 5.71 -4.67 -10.58
N ILE A 219 4.52 -4.99 -10.10
CA ILE A 219 4.26 -5.35 -8.69
C ILE A 219 4.12 -6.84 -8.45
N ALA A 220 4.01 -7.66 -9.50
CA ALA A 220 3.85 -9.10 -9.37
C ALA A 220 5.08 -9.72 -8.68
N PRO A 221 4.95 -10.41 -7.53
CA PRO A 221 6.07 -11.11 -6.89
C PRO A 221 6.71 -12.16 -7.81
N ILE A 222 5.86 -12.79 -8.64
CA ILE A 222 6.24 -13.73 -9.69
C ILE A 222 5.69 -13.16 -10.99
N GLN A 223 6.57 -12.80 -11.94
CA GLN A 223 6.19 -12.29 -13.26
C GLN A 223 5.96 -13.44 -14.23
N VAL A 224 6.76 -14.48 -14.12
CA VAL A 224 6.68 -15.67 -14.95
C VAL A 224 6.62 -16.92 -14.07
N ILE A 225 5.55 -17.70 -14.19
CA ILE A 225 5.48 -19.03 -13.63
C ILE A 225 5.79 -20.06 -14.72
N VAL A 226 6.83 -20.84 -14.53
CA VAL A 226 7.18 -21.93 -15.45
C VAL A 226 6.50 -23.20 -14.97
N VAL A 227 5.69 -23.81 -15.81
CA VAL A 227 5.00 -25.06 -15.52
C VAL A 227 5.56 -26.17 -16.40
N PRO A 228 6.42 -27.05 -15.84
CA PRO A 228 6.92 -28.23 -16.55
C PRO A 228 5.78 -29.24 -16.79
N ILE A 229 5.75 -29.84 -17.99
CA ILE A 229 4.79 -30.84 -18.39
C ILE A 229 5.56 -32.13 -18.77
N TYR A 230 5.35 -33.19 -18.02
CA TYR A 230 6.02 -34.48 -18.22
C TYR A 230 5.13 -35.63 -17.73
N ARG A 231 5.40 -36.85 -18.19
CA ARG A 231 4.66 -38.06 -17.80
C ARG A 231 5.47 -39.02 -16.95
N ASP A 232 6.78 -39.01 -17.11
CA ASP A 232 7.73 -39.90 -16.45
C ASP A 232 9.02 -39.14 -16.08
N ASP A 233 9.92 -39.83 -15.36
CA ASP A 233 11.16 -39.21 -14.89
C ASP A 233 12.16 -38.91 -16.01
N GLU A 234 12.14 -39.67 -17.12
CA GLU A 234 12.99 -39.39 -18.27
C GLU A 234 12.60 -38.06 -18.91
N GLN A 235 11.33 -37.87 -19.20
CA GLN A 235 10.80 -36.60 -19.71
C GLN A 235 11.03 -35.46 -18.72
N LYS A 236 10.84 -35.71 -17.41
CA LYS A 236 11.10 -34.71 -16.37
C LYS A 236 12.53 -34.21 -16.42
N ASN A 237 13.50 -35.10 -16.60
CA ASN A 237 14.90 -34.71 -16.66
C ASN A 237 15.21 -33.90 -17.94
N ILE A 238 14.69 -34.31 -19.08
CA ILE A 238 14.86 -33.59 -20.37
C ILE A 238 14.29 -32.15 -20.24
N VAL A 239 13.05 -32.03 -19.76
CA VAL A 239 12.38 -30.74 -19.56
C VAL A 239 13.13 -29.88 -18.53
N ARG A 240 13.67 -30.50 -17.46
CA ARG A 240 14.44 -29.78 -16.45
C ARG A 240 15.70 -29.15 -17.02
N GLU A 241 16.48 -29.90 -17.78
CA GLU A 241 17.70 -29.35 -18.37
C GLU A 241 17.39 -28.22 -19.37
N TYR A 242 16.34 -28.36 -20.16
CA TYR A 242 15.90 -27.29 -21.05
C TYR A 242 15.45 -26.03 -20.30
N ILE A 243 14.62 -26.17 -19.24
CA ILE A 243 14.20 -25.04 -18.42
C ILE A 243 15.38 -24.34 -17.77
N LYS A 244 16.42 -25.06 -17.32
CA LYS A 244 17.64 -24.43 -16.79
C LYS A 244 18.28 -23.48 -17.79
N THR A 245 18.30 -23.83 -19.07
CA THR A 245 18.89 -22.97 -20.10
C THR A 245 18.08 -21.66 -20.32
N ILE A 246 16.74 -21.71 -20.12
CA ILE A 246 15.87 -20.52 -20.19
C ILE A 246 16.06 -19.66 -18.95
N ILE A 247 16.14 -20.29 -17.77
CA ILE A 247 16.27 -19.59 -16.49
C ILE A 247 17.57 -18.79 -16.41
N ASN A 248 18.67 -19.30 -16.96
CA ASN A 248 19.94 -18.58 -17.00
C ASN A 248 19.80 -17.23 -17.71
N ASP A 249 18.95 -17.17 -18.74
CA ASP A 249 18.68 -15.92 -19.46
C ASP A 249 17.82 -14.96 -18.59
N PHE A 250 16.91 -15.48 -17.77
CA PHE A 250 16.11 -14.68 -16.85
C PHE A 250 16.93 -14.06 -15.69
N GLU A 251 17.91 -14.79 -15.18
CA GLU A 251 18.78 -14.29 -14.07
C GLU A 251 19.52 -13.00 -14.48
N GLY A 252 19.88 -12.85 -15.75
CA GLY A 252 20.51 -11.63 -16.26
C GLY A 252 19.55 -10.46 -16.52
N SER A 253 18.25 -10.73 -16.70
CA SER A 253 17.24 -9.75 -17.13
C SER A 253 16.45 -9.12 -15.96
N GLY A 254 16.61 -9.62 -14.73
CA GLY A 254 15.87 -9.16 -13.56
C GLY A 254 14.41 -9.63 -13.53
N ILE A 255 14.01 -10.61 -14.32
CA ILE A 255 12.68 -11.22 -14.32
C ILE A 255 12.50 -12.03 -13.03
N ARG A 256 11.42 -11.77 -12.30
CA ARG A 256 11.01 -12.57 -11.13
C ARG A 256 10.22 -13.77 -11.59
N TYR A 257 10.81 -14.95 -11.47
CA TYR A 257 10.20 -16.21 -11.93
C TYR A 257 10.12 -17.24 -10.80
N LEU A 258 9.31 -18.25 -11.02
CA LEU A 258 9.25 -19.47 -10.22
C LEU A 258 9.01 -20.67 -11.16
N VAL A 259 9.61 -21.82 -10.84
CA VAL A 259 9.33 -23.08 -11.55
C VAL A 259 8.51 -23.97 -10.63
N ASP A 260 7.33 -24.38 -11.08
CA ASP A 260 6.43 -25.21 -10.28
C ASP A 260 6.70 -26.72 -10.51
N TRP A 261 7.60 -27.27 -9.71
CA TRP A 261 7.93 -28.71 -9.68
C TRP A 261 7.01 -29.54 -8.78
N SER A 262 5.91 -28.99 -8.26
CA SER A 262 4.97 -29.77 -7.44
C SER A 262 4.40 -30.96 -8.22
N ASP A 263 3.88 -31.95 -7.50
CA ASP A 263 3.31 -33.16 -8.12
C ASP A 263 1.86 -32.99 -8.62
N SER A 264 1.33 -31.77 -8.54
CA SER A 264 -0.02 -31.44 -9.04
C SER A 264 -0.09 -31.55 -10.56
N SER A 265 -1.28 -31.89 -11.08
CA SER A 265 -1.50 -31.96 -12.52
C SER A 265 -1.32 -30.62 -13.20
N PRO A 266 -0.89 -30.57 -14.48
CA PRO A 266 -0.74 -29.30 -15.20
C PRO A 266 -2.00 -28.42 -15.17
N GLY A 267 -3.18 -29.02 -15.33
CA GLY A 267 -4.45 -28.29 -15.27
C GLY A 267 -4.71 -27.64 -13.92
N TYR A 268 -4.39 -28.31 -12.82
CA TYR A 268 -4.48 -27.72 -11.48
C TYR A 268 -3.52 -26.54 -11.34
N LYS A 269 -2.24 -26.72 -11.71
CA LYS A 269 -1.24 -25.64 -11.68
C LYS A 269 -1.68 -24.43 -12.49
N PHE A 270 -2.25 -24.64 -13.67
CA PHE A 270 -2.74 -23.57 -14.52
C PHE A 270 -3.81 -22.73 -13.82
N ASN A 271 -4.81 -23.39 -13.21
CA ASN A 271 -5.88 -22.73 -12.50
C ASN A 271 -5.40 -22.02 -11.22
N ASP A 272 -4.51 -22.64 -10.46
CA ASP A 272 -3.98 -22.09 -9.22
C ASP A 272 -3.17 -20.79 -9.48
N TRP A 273 -2.29 -20.83 -10.49
CA TRP A 273 -1.50 -19.67 -10.86
C TRP A 273 -2.32 -18.59 -11.59
N GLU A 274 -3.37 -18.97 -12.31
CA GLU A 274 -4.33 -18.03 -12.89
C GLU A 274 -5.11 -17.30 -11.79
N LEU A 275 -5.55 -18.00 -10.74
CA LEU A 275 -6.21 -17.44 -9.56
C LEU A 275 -5.30 -16.42 -8.84
N LYS A 276 -4.01 -16.75 -8.67
CA LYS A 276 -3.00 -15.91 -8.06
C LYS A 276 -2.62 -14.70 -8.91
N GLY A 277 -3.01 -14.68 -10.18
CA GLY A 277 -2.84 -13.55 -11.08
C GLY A 277 -1.43 -13.34 -11.62
N VAL A 278 -0.62 -14.40 -11.71
CA VAL A 278 0.72 -14.31 -12.30
C VAL A 278 0.61 -13.85 -13.75
N PRO A 279 1.34 -12.80 -14.16
CA PRO A 279 1.19 -12.19 -15.49
C PRO A 279 1.41 -13.14 -16.67
N ILE A 280 2.44 -13.97 -16.60
CA ILE A 280 2.82 -14.91 -17.66
C ILE A 280 2.95 -16.32 -17.09
N ARG A 281 2.27 -17.28 -17.71
CA ARG A 281 2.54 -18.70 -17.52
C ARG A 281 3.31 -19.22 -18.70
N MET A 282 4.47 -19.81 -18.45
CA MET A 282 5.30 -20.50 -19.42
C MET A 282 5.10 -22.02 -19.28
N GLU A 283 4.62 -22.65 -20.31
CA GLU A 283 4.41 -24.10 -20.38
C GLU A 283 5.57 -24.71 -21.17
N VAL A 284 6.20 -25.76 -20.62
CA VAL A 284 7.34 -26.45 -21.25
C VAL A 284 7.15 -27.93 -21.13
N GLY A 285 6.99 -28.62 -22.25
CA GLY A 285 6.92 -30.07 -22.35
C GLY A 285 7.93 -30.65 -23.34
N PRO A 286 8.01 -31.99 -23.52
CA PRO A 286 8.98 -32.62 -24.43
C PRO A 286 8.91 -32.10 -25.86
N ARG A 287 7.70 -31.85 -26.39
CA ARG A 287 7.52 -31.28 -27.73
C ARG A 287 8.10 -29.87 -27.90
N ASP A 288 8.06 -29.09 -26.82
CA ASP A 288 8.60 -27.74 -26.81
C ASP A 288 10.13 -27.81 -26.80
N VAL A 289 10.70 -28.76 -26.06
CA VAL A 289 12.14 -29.05 -26.05
C VAL A 289 12.61 -29.44 -27.47
N ASP A 290 11.94 -30.40 -28.13
CA ASP A 290 12.27 -30.87 -29.44
C ASP A 290 12.27 -29.75 -30.53
N SER A 291 11.36 -28.78 -30.37
CA SER A 291 11.20 -27.63 -31.26
C SER A 291 11.99 -26.38 -30.86
N ASN A 292 12.74 -26.42 -29.75
CA ASN A 292 13.45 -25.30 -29.13
C ASN A 292 12.53 -24.08 -28.86
N LYS A 293 11.37 -24.33 -28.25
CA LYS A 293 10.30 -23.34 -27.98
C LYS A 293 9.78 -23.45 -26.56
N ALA A 294 8.97 -22.47 -26.17
CA ALA A 294 8.09 -22.54 -25.01
C ALA A 294 6.73 -21.92 -25.35
N VAL A 295 5.67 -22.35 -24.66
CA VAL A 295 4.35 -21.75 -24.81
C VAL A 295 4.14 -20.71 -23.71
N LEU A 296 3.94 -19.47 -24.08
CA LEU A 296 3.58 -18.38 -23.16
C LEU A 296 2.07 -18.14 -23.17
N ALA A 297 1.46 -18.13 -22.00
CA ALA A 297 0.07 -17.75 -21.81
C ALA A 297 -0.03 -16.49 -20.98
N ARG A 298 -0.65 -15.45 -21.52
CA ARG A 298 -0.89 -14.17 -20.84
C ARG A 298 -2.11 -14.26 -19.93
N ARG A 299 -1.99 -13.74 -18.72
CA ARG A 299 -3.08 -13.71 -17.75
C ARG A 299 -4.16 -12.68 -18.10
N ASP A 300 -3.77 -11.55 -18.66
CA ASP A 300 -4.63 -10.39 -18.90
C ASP A 300 -5.69 -10.64 -19.99
N ASN A 301 -5.32 -11.31 -21.08
CA ASN A 301 -6.21 -11.55 -22.23
C ASN A 301 -6.37 -13.03 -22.61
N GLY A 302 -5.65 -13.93 -21.94
CA GLY A 302 -5.70 -15.38 -22.18
C GLY A 302 -4.99 -15.81 -23.46
N GLU A 303 -4.30 -14.92 -24.16
CA GLU A 303 -3.57 -15.26 -25.39
C GLU A 303 -2.45 -16.24 -25.12
N LYS A 304 -2.34 -17.26 -25.99
CA LYS A 304 -1.24 -18.24 -25.97
C LYS A 304 -0.40 -18.09 -27.24
N ARG A 305 0.92 -18.05 -27.04
CA ARG A 305 1.89 -18.00 -28.14
C ARG A 305 2.99 -19.04 -27.90
N SER A 306 3.34 -19.81 -28.95
CA SER A 306 4.57 -20.60 -28.97
C SER A 306 5.71 -19.71 -29.46
N ILE A 307 6.72 -19.51 -28.63
CA ILE A 307 7.83 -18.56 -28.85
C ILE A 307 9.14 -19.36 -28.88
N ALA A 308 10.01 -19.04 -29.81
CA ALA A 308 11.35 -19.62 -29.87
C ALA A 308 12.16 -19.22 -28.63
N LYS A 309 13.00 -20.12 -28.13
CA LYS A 309 13.82 -19.85 -26.94
C LYS A 309 14.60 -18.55 -27.03
N ASP A 310 15.20 -18.27 -28.20
CA ASP A 310 16.02 -17.09 -28.43
C ASP A 310 15.24 -15.76 -28.43
N GLU A 311 13.89 -15.83 -28.38
CA GLU A 311 12.98 -14.68 -28.37
C GLU A 311 12.30 -14.51 -26.98
N LEU A 312 12.68 -15.32 -25.97
CA LEU A 312 12.05 -15.29 -24.63
C LEU A 312 12.55 -14.14 -23.75
N CYS A 313 13.68 -13.51 -24.08
CA CYS A 313 14.30 -12.42 -23.33
C CYS A 313 14.58 -11.19 -24.21
#